data_67e2a35339278c97354afbd581b3e435
#
_entry.id   67e2a35339278c97354afbd581b3e435
#
_cell.length_a   1.000
_cell.length_b   1.000
_cell.length_c   1.000
_cell.angle_alpha   90.00
_cell.angle_beta   90.00
_cell.angle_gamma   90.00
#
_symmetry.space_group_name_H-M   'P 1'
#
loop_
_entity.id
_entity.type
_entity.pdbx_description
1 polymer ?
#
loop_
_entity_poly.entity_id
_entity_poly.type
_entity_poly.pdbx_seq_one_letter_code
_entity_poly.pdbx_strand_id
1 'polypeptide(L)'
;LCHPFVTQMADGTLPPEKFRYYMLQDYLYLKDYVKIFAAIIQKADDFEQIRFLSGELADTIGETFRTHIPYMKRLGITEEEIHSARPHMDNNAYTHYMLWEAQTGDVLTGLVTLLNCSWSYAYVAEKIVERCPDALRDKRYGSWFAGYVSESYRRTNQMLIDRIDALSGFIDEKTAEHLCEIFEKCCLFDLRFWDMVYAMGGN
;
A
#
# COMPACT_ATOMS: atom_id res chain seq x y z
N LEU A 1 -13.64 -4.56 -4.41
CA LEU A 1 -13.68 -5.39 -5.63
C LEU A 1 -14.54 -4.82 -6.76
N CYS A 2 -15.49 -3.92 -6.45
CA CYS A 2 -16.41 -3.32 -7.44
C CYS A 2 -16.10 -1.85 -7.71
N HIS A 3 -15.03 -1.31 -7.14
CA HIS A 3 -14.67 0.08 -7.35
C HIS A 3 -14.31 0.35 -8.81
N PRO A 4 -14.85 1.42 -9.45
CA PRO A 4 -14.67 1.66 -10.88
C PRO A 4 -13.19 1.86 -11.28
N PHE A 5 -12.35 2.39 -10.41
CA PHE A 5 -10.92 2.49 -10.67
C PHE A 5 -10.30 1.12 -11.01
N VAL A 6 -10.57 0.10 -10.19
CA VAL A 6 -9.97 -1.23 -10.34
C VAL A 6 -10.64 -2.01 -11.48
N THR A 7 -11.97 -1.96 -11.59
CA THR A 7 -12.68 -2.69 -12.64
C THR A 7 -12.37 -2.14 -14.03
N GLN A 8 -12.25 -0.83 -14.17
CA GLN A 8 -11.86 -0.19 -15.44
C GLN A 8 -10.37 -0.39 -15.79
N MET A 9 -9.50 -0.57 -14.79
CA MET A 9 -8.14 -1.04 -15.07
C MET A 9 -8.16 -2.46 -15.64
N ALA A 10 -8.97 -3.34 -15.06
CA ALA A 10 -9.04 -4.75 -15.46
C ALA A 10 -9.56 -4.94 -16.90
N ASP A 11 -10.53 -4.14 -17.33
CA ASP A 11 -11.09 -4.18 -18.67
C ASP A 11 -10.41 -3.21 -19.67
N GLY A 12 -9.40 -2.47 -19.21
CA GLY A 12 -8.63 -1.53 -20.02
C GLY A 12 -9.35 -0.22 -20.35
N THR A 13 -10.49 0.08 -19.72
CA THR A 13 -11.28 1.30 -20.00
C THR A 13 -10.96 2.48 -19.07
N LEU A 14 -10.15 2.29 -18.03
CA LEU A 14 -9.74 3.40 -17.16
C LEU A 14 -9.07 4.51 -17.96
N PRO A 15 -9.51 5.77 -17.83
CA PRO A 15 -8.83 6.89 -18.46
C PRO A 15 -7.36 7.00 -17.98
N PRO A 16 -6.38 7.10 -18.91
CA PRO A 16 -4.95 7.11 -18.54
C PRO A 16 -4.56 8.21 -17.55
N GLU A 17 -5.23 9.37 -17.61
CA GLU A 17 -5.01 10.48 -16.69
C GLU A 17 -5.34 10.14 -15.24
N LYS A 18 -6.34 9.29 -14.98
CA LYS A 18 -6.67 8.82 -13.63
C LYS A 18 -5.58 7.91 -13.07
N PHE A 19 -5.06 7.02 -13.90
CA PHE A 19 -3.96 6.16 -13.50
C PHE A 19 -2.66 6.95 -13.30
N ARG A 20 -2.44 7.98 -14.13
CA ARG A 20 -1.31 8.89 -13.97
C ARG A 20 -1.39 9.66 -12.65
N TYR A 21 -2.57 10.15 -12.28
CA TYR A 21 -2.80 10.80 -10.99
C TYR A 21 -2.62 9.82 -9.82
N TYR A 22 -3.14 8.58 -9.95
CA TYR A 22 -2.88 7.51 -8.99
C TYR A 22 -1.38 7.33 -8.75
N MET A 23 -0.57 7.17 -9.78
CA MET A 23 0.87 6.96 -9.64
C MET A 23 1.60 8.11 -8.93
N LEU A 24 1.16 9.36 -9.13
CA LEU A 24 1.70 10.50 -8.40
C LEU A 24 1.33 10.46 -6.92
N GLN A 25 0.07 10.17 -6.60
CA GLN A 25 -0.40 10.09 -5.21
C GLN A 25 0.18 8.87 -4.49
N ASP A 26 0.34 7.76 -5.17
CA ASP A 26 0.96 6.55 -4.66
C ASP A 26 2.45 6.75 -4.35
N TYR A 27 3.19 7.42 -5.24
CA TYR A 27 4.58 7.80 -4.96
C TYR A 27 4.71 8.69 -3.71
N LEU A 28 3.79 9.63 -3.50
CA LEU A 28 3.76 10.47 -2.31
C LEU A 28 3.39 9.66 -1.06
N TYR A 29 2.44 8.72 -1.19
CA TYR A 29 2.08 7.76 -0.15
C TYR A 29 3.29 6.93 0.30
N LEU A 30 4.04 6.35 -0.64
CA LEU A 30 5.21 5.52 -0.35
C LEU A 30 6.29 6.27 0.43
N LYS A 31 6.44 7.58 0.22
CA LYS A 31 7.38 8.41 1.00
C LYS A 31 7.03 8.45 2.50
N ASP A 32 5.76 8.39 2.84
CA ASP A 32 5.30 8.35 4.23
C ASP A 32 5.22 6.91 4.75
N TYR A 33 4.84 5.96 3.89
CA TYR A 33 4.81 4.54 4.21
C TYR A 33 6.17 4.02 4.72
N VAL A 34 7.27 4.41 4.08
CA VAL A 34 8.61 4.02 4.55
C VAL A 34 8.97 4.63 5.92
N LYS A 35 8.39 5.78 6.29
CA LYS A 35 8.59 6.37 7.62
C LYS A 35 7.88 5.58 8.72
N ILE A 36 6.79 4.86 8.38
CA ILE A 36 6.08 3.99 9.32
C ILE A 36 7.01 2.85 9.74
N PHE A 37 7.73 2.21 8.80
CA PHE A 37 8.78 1.23 9.15
C PHE A 37 9.80 1.80 10.12
N ALA A 38 10.29 3.02 9.87
CA ALA A 38 11.26 3.66 10.75
C ALA A 38 10.71 3.90 12.16
N ALA A 39 9.42 4.28 12.28
CA ALA A 39 8.76 4.45 13.57
C ALA A 39 8.63 3.12 14.34
N ILE A 40 8.36 2.01 13.63
CA ILE A 40 8.27 0.68 14.24
C ILE A 40 9.67 0.17 14.64
N ILE A 41 10.69 0.39 13.81
CA ILE A 41 12.09 -0.01 14.10
C ILE A 41 12.57 0.61 15.41
N GLN A 42 12.20 1.85 15.74
CA GLN A 42 12.54 2.50 17.01
C GLN A 42 12.01 1.77 18.25
N LYS A 43 11.01 0.91 18.09
CA LYS A 43 10.32 0.17 19.16
C LYS A 43 10.68 -1.31 19.19
N ALA A 44 11.44 -1.78 18.20
CA ALA A 44 11.86 -3.16 18.14
C ALA A 44 12.92 -3.45 19.21
N ASP A 45 12.67 -4.47 20.04
CA ASP A 45 13.52 -4.79 21.21
C ASP A 45 14.67 -5.74 20.86
N ASP A 46 14.62 -6.42 19.71
CA ASP A 46 15.64 -7.40 19.31
C ASP A 46 16.15 -7.20 17.89
N PHE A 47 17.35 -7.72 17.63
CA PHE A 47 18.01 -7.61 16.33
C PHE A 47 17.29 -8.36 15.21
N GLU A 48 16.49 -9.38 15.49
CA GLU A 48 15.74 -10.10 14.46
C GLU A 48 14.58 -9.25 13.94
N GLN A 49 13.85 -8.58 14.85
CA GLN A 49 12.82 -7.62 14.48
C GLN A 49 13.41 -6.44 13.71
N ILE A 50 14.50 -5.85 14.20
CA ILE A 50 15.18 -4.74 13.54
C ILE A 50 15.65 -5.16 12.13
N ARG A 51 16.25 -6.33 11.99
CA ARG A 51 16.71 -6.85 10.69
C ARG A 51 15.54 -7.05 9.72
N PHE A 52 14.45 -7.67 10.19
CA PHE A 52 13.25 -7.89 9.38
C PHE A 52 12.69 -6.56 8.89
N LEU A 53 12.37 -5.65 9.79
CA LEU A 53 11.77 -4.34 9.46
C LEU A 53 12.69 -3.48 8.57
N SER A 54 13.99 -3.51 8.81
CA SER A 54 14.96 -2.80 7.98
C SER A 54 15.08 -3.41 6.58
N GLY A 55 14.93 -4.73 6.46
CA GLY A 55 14.88 -5.42 5.17
C GLY A 55 13.65 -4.97 4.37
N GLU A 56 12.46 -5.04 4.95
CA GLU A 56 11.21 -4.63 4.31
C GLU A 56 11.22 -3.13 3.92
N LEU A 57 11.78 -2.27 4.79
CA LEU A 57 12.01 -0.86 4.48
C LEU A 57 12.89 -0.69 3.23
N ALA A 58 14.03 -1.38 3.20
CA ALA A 58 14.97 -1.30 2.08
C ALA A 58 14.35 -1.85 0.78
N ASP A 59 13.58 -2.93 0.86
CA ASP A 59 12.91 -3.53 -0.29
C ASP A 59 11.81 -2.61 -0.84
N THR A 60 11.01 -1.98 0.03
CA THR A 60 9.99 -0.98 -0.35
C THR A 60 10.63 0.22 -1.05
N ILE A 61 11.73 0.76 -0.52
CA ILE A 61 12.49 1.83 -1.17
C ILE A 61 13.04 1.33 -2.52
N GLY A 62 13.66 0.16 -2.54
CA GLY A 62 14.22 -0.44 -3.76
C GLY A 62 13.17 -0.65 -4.85
N GLU A 63 11.96 -1.11 -4.49
CA GLU A 63 10.84 -1.28 -5.42
C GLU A 63 10.37 0.06 -5.98
N THR A 64 10.29 1.09 -5.16
CA THR A 64 9.94 2.44 -5.61
C THR A 64 10.86 2.89 -6.75
N PHE A 65 12.17 2.70 -6.62
CA PHE A 65 13.14 3.07 -7.66
C PHE A 65 13.14 2.12 -8.87
N ARG A 66 12.92 0.82 -8.66
CA ARG A 66 12.93 -0.20 -9.74
C ARG A 66 11.63 -0.26 -10.53
N THR A 67 10.50 0.04 -9.89
CA THR A 67 9.16 -0.17 -10.46
C THR A 67 8.39 1.12 -10.65
N HIS A 68 8.15 1.89 -9.58
CA HIS A 68 7.29 3.07 -9.62
C HIS A 68 7.87 4.18 -10.49
N ILE A 69 9.12 4.59 -10.27
CA ILE A 69 9.75 5.67 -11.04
C ILE A 69 9.86 5.32 -12.53
N PRO A 70 10.32 4.12 -12.95
CA PRO A 70 10.27 3.75 -14.37
C PRO A 70 8.86 3.72 -14.95
N TYR A 71 7.86 3.30 -14.15
CA TYR A 71 6.47 3.30 -14.59
C TYR A 71 5.95 4.72 -14.81
N MET A 72 6.19 5.61 -13.85
CA MET A 72 5.84 7.04 -13.98
C MET A 72 6.46 7.67 -15.23
N LYS A 73 7.72 7.36 -15.53
CA LYS A 73 8.39 7.81 -16.78
C LYS A 73 7.67 7.30 -18.03
N ARG A 74 7.25 6.03 -18.07
CA ARG A 74 6.45 5.48 -19.19
C ARG A 74 5.10 6.17 -19.36
N LEU A 75 4.51 6.66 -18.29
CA LEU A 75 3.29 7.46 -18.30
C LEU A 75 3.50 8.93 -18.65
N GLY A 76 4.74 9.34 -18.94
CA GLY A 76 5.08 10.73 -19.27
C GLY A 76 5.02 11.68 -18.07
N ILE A 77 5.14 11.16 -16.84
CA ILE A 77 5.23 11.99 -15.63
C ILE A 77 6.65 12.54 -15.54
N THR A 78 6.77 13.85 -15.50
CA THR A 78 8.06 14.56 -15.48
C THR A 78 8.60 14.71 -14.05
N GLU A 79 9.90 14.96 -13.92
CA GLU A 79 10.51 15.25 -12.63
C GLU A 79 9.94 16.54 -12.00
N GLU A 80 9.60 17.52 -12.81
CA GLU A 80 8.98 18.77 -12.35
C GLU A 80 7.60 18.51 -11.73
N GLU A 81 6.78 17.65 -12.36
CA GLU A 81 5.49 17.23 -11.82
C GLU A 81 5.65 16.48 -10.50
N ILE A 82 6.62 15.58 -10.40
CA ILE A 82 6.91 14.86 -9.17
C ILE A 82 7.32 15.82 -8.04
N HIS A 83 8.17 16.80 -8.34
CA HIS A 83 8.64 17.79 -7.34
C HIS A 83 7.53 18.76 -6.90
N SER A 84 6.64 19.14 -7.83
CA SER A 84 5.55 20.06 -7.57
C SER A 84 4.32 19.38 -6.96
N ALA A 85 4.18 18.06 -7.12
CA ALA A 85 3.06 17.30 -6.60
C ALA A 85 2.91 17.46 -5.09
N ARG A 86 1.67 17.53 -4.65
CA ARG A 86 1.31 17.55 -3.23
C ARG A 86 0.37 16.39 -2.93
N PRO A 87 0.50 15.76 -1.77
CA PRO A 87 -0.44 14.73 -1.38
C PRO A 87 -1.83 15.34 -1.21
N HIS A 88 -2.83 14.66 -1.73
CA HIS A 88 -4.23 15.01 -1.49
C HIS A 88 -4.57 14.86 0.01
N MET A 89 -5.63 15.53 0.46
CA MET A 89 -6.03 15.50 1.86
C MET A 89 -6.33 14.07 2.35
N ASP A 90 -6.99 13.24 1.53
CA ASP A 90 -7.26 11.85 1.87
C ASP A 90 -5.98 11.00 1.96
N ASN A 91 -5.01 11.23 1.07
CA ASN A 91 -3.69 10.59 1.14
C ASN A 91 -2.96 10.98 2.44
N ASN A 92 -2.94 12.28 2.77
CA ASN A 92 -2.37 12.76 4.03
C ASN A 92 -3.09 12.19 5.25
N ALA A 93 -4.42 12.14 5.24
CA ALA A 93 -5.20 11.61 6.36
C ALA A 93 -4.85 10.13 6.60
N TYR A 94 -4.72 9.35 5.52
CA TYR A 94 -4.35 7.94 5.60
C TYR A 94 -2.94 7.75 6.19
N THR A 95 -1.94 8.38 5.58
CA THR A 95 -0.54 8.22 6.02
C THR A 95 -0.31 8.76 7.42
N HIS A 96 -0.94 9.87 7.79
CA HIS A 96 -0.86 10.43 9.15
C HIS A 96 -1.55 9.51 10.18
N TYR A 97 -2.68 8.89 9.83
CA TYR A 97 -3.32 7.91 10.71
C TYR A 97 -2.40 6.71 10.96
N MET A 98 -1.86 6.10 9.91
CA MET A 98 -0.93 4.98 10.04
C MET A 98 0.31 5.36 10.86
N LEU A 99 0.89 6.53 10.59
CA LEU A 99 2.07 7.01 11.31
C LEU A 99 1.75 7.28 12.79
N TRP A 100 0.57 7.83 13.08
CA TRP A 100 0.11 8.04 14.45
C TRP A 100 0.00 6.72 15.21
N GLU A 101 -0.66 5.72 14.64
CA GLU A 101 -0.79 4.39 15.26
C GLU A 101 0.60 3.73 15.46
N ALA A 102 1.47 3.82 14.46
CA ALA A 102 2.83 3.30 14.56
C ALA A 102 3.69 4.05 15.61
N GLN A 103 3.47 5.34 15.84
CA GLN A 103 4.21 6.13 16.83
C GLN A 103 3.67 5.97 18.25
N THR A 104 2.37 5.81 18.42
CA THR A 104 1.74 5.74 19.75
C THR A 104 1.54 4.32 20.25
N GLY A 105 1.34 3.35 19.36
CA GLY A 105 1.24 1.93 19.66
C GLY A 105 2.61 1.24 19.79
N ASP A 106 2.63 -0.06 19.77
CA ASP A 106 3.80 -0.94 19.79
C ASP A 106 4.18 -1.45 18.39
N VAL A 107 5.12 -2.41 18.33
CA VAL A 107 5.54 -3.05 17.07
C VAL A 107 4.37 -3.74 16.38
N LEU A 108 3.53 -4.45 17.14
CA LEU A 108 2.37 -5.17 16.61
C LEU A 108 1.36 -4.22 15.98
N THR A 109 1.03 -3.13 16.66
CA THR A 109 0.16 -2.07 16.15
C THR A 109 0.65 -1.52 14.81
N GLY A 110 1.94 -1.20 14.74
CA GLY A 110 2.54 -0.69 13.51
C GLY A 110 2.55 -1.71 12.37
N LEU A 111 2.81 -2.99 12.65
CA LEU A 111 2.74 -4.06 11.64
C LEU A 111 1.33 -4.22 11.07
N VAL A 112 0.29 -4.08 11.88
CA VAL A 112 -1.11 -4.14 11.43
C VAL A 112 -1.42 -3.00 10.45
N THR A 113 -0.91 -1.78 10.69
CA THR A 113 -1.10 -0.68 9.74
C THR A 113 -0.40 -0.95 8.40
N LEU A 114 0.80 -1.54 8.43
CA LEU A 114 1.56 -1.87 7.21
C LEU A 114 0.89 -3.01 6.42
N LEU A 115 0.43 -4.06 7.12
CA LEU A 115 -0.20 -5.21 6.49
C LEU A 115 -1.45 -4.82 5.70
N ASN A 116 -2.26 -3.90 6.21
CA ASN A 116 -3.51 -3.54 5.55
C ASN A 116 -3.28 -3.15 4.08
N CYS A 117 -2.42 -2.17 3.82
CA CYS A 117 -2.16 -1.70 2.46
C CYS A 117 -1.62 -2.84 1.57
N SER A 118 -0.60 -3.55 2.03
CA SER A 118 0.03 -4.58 1.20
C SER A 118 -0.90 -5.77 0.94
N TRP A 119 -1.67 -6.21 1.94
CA TRP A 119 -2.61 -7.31 1.82
C TRP A 119 -3.83 -6.95 0.97
N SER A 120 -4.42 -5.77 1.18
CA SER A 120 -5.62 -5.35 0.45
C SER A 120 -5.39 -5.25 -1.06
N TYR A 121 -4.25 -4.71 -1.46
CA TYR A 121 -3.86 -4.61 -2.87
C TYR A 121 -3.61 -5.99 -3.50
N ALA A 122 -2.92 -6.90 -2.79
CA ALA A 122 -2.74 -8.28 -3.24
C ALA A 122 -4.10 -8.97 -3.41
N TYR A 123 -4.95 -8.92 -2.38
CA TYR A 123 -6.26 -9.54 -2.39
C TYR A 123 -7.14 -9.05 -3.55
N VAL A 124 -7.18 -7.72 -3.74
CA VAL A 124 -7.97 -7.13 -4.84
C VAL A 124 -7.42 -7.55 -6.19
N ALA A 125 -6.10 -7.47 -6.40
CA ALA A 125 -5.48 -7.86 -7.65
C ALA A 125 -5.72 -9.35 -7.96
N GLU A 126 -5.60 -10.24 -6.99
CA GLU A 126 -5.89 -11.67 -7.14
C GLU A 126 -7.34 -11.92 -7.54
N LYS A 127 -8.29 -11.31 -6.82
CA LYS A 127 -9.72 -11.48 -7.12
C LYS A 127 -10.13 -10.91 -8.48
N ILE A 128 -9.48 -9.85 -8.92
CA ILE A 128 -9.70 -9.30 -10.27
C ILE A 128 -9.11 -10.24 -11.33
N VAL A 129 -7.87 -10.70 -11.16
CA VAL A 129 -7.21 -11.61 -12.11
C VAL A 129 -7.94 -12.97 -12.19
N GLU A 130 -8.47 -13.50 -11.09
CA GLU A 130 -9.32 -14.70 -11.08
C GLU A 130 -10.56 -14.53 -11.98
N ARG A 131 -11.20 -13.34 -11.98
CA ARG A 131 -12.40 -13.04 -12.77
C ARG A 131 -12.11 -12.60 -14.20
N CYS A 132 -11.00 -11.91 -14.39
CA CYS A 132 -10.56 -11.33 -15.65
C CYS A 132 -9.06 -11.59 -15.87
N PRO A 133 -8.64 -12.80 -16.29
CA PRO A 133 -7.24 -13.13 -16.51
C PRO A 133 -6.56 -12.26 -17.57
N ASP A 134 -7.33 -11.71 -18.52
CA ASP A 134 -6.83 -10.82 -19.56
C ASP A 134 -6.33 -9.46 -19.02
N ALA A 135 -6.71 -9.09 -17.77
CA ALA A 135 -6.18 -7.91 -17.10
C ALA A 135 -4.64 -7.92 -17.04
N LEU A 136 -4.02 -9.10 -16.91
CA LEU A 136 -2.54 -9.25 -16.92
C LEU A 136 -1.90 -8.90 -18.28
N ARG A 137 -2.67 -8.94 -19.37
CA ARG A 137 -2.19 -8.70 -20.73
C ARG A 137 -2.37 -7.25 -21.18
N ASP A 138 -3.09 -6.44 -20.43
CA ASP A 138 -3.28 -5.03 -20.77
C ASP A 138 -1.93 -4.32 -20.81
N LYS A 139 -1.66 -3.58 -21.88
CA LYS A 139 -0.36 -2.92 -22.10
C LYS A 139 -0.10 -1.75 -21.13
N ARG A 140 -1.16 -1.17 -20.57
CA ARG A 140 -1.10 -0.02 -19.66
C ARG A 140 -1.09 -0.43 -18.20
N TYR A 141 -1.98 -1.38 -17.82
CA TYR A 141 -2.27 -1.71 -16.42
C TYR A 141 -1.83 -3.12 -16.02
N GLY A 142 -1.54 -4.01 -16.99
CA GLY A 142 -1.23 -5.41 -16.72
C GLY A 142 -0.02 -5.59 -15.79
N SER A 143 0.99 -4.71 -15.89
CA SER A 143 2.15 -4.77 -14.99
C SER A 143 1.80 -4.40 -13.54
N TRP A 144 0.77 -3.60 -13.30
CA TRP A 144 0.24 -3.33 -11.96
C TRP A 144 -0.32 -4.60 -11.33
N PHE A 145 -1.24 -5.29 -12.04
CA PHE A 145 -1.79 -6.56 -11.57
C PHE A 145 -0.69 -7.61 -11.37
N ALA A 146 0.21 -7.76 -12.36
CA ALA A 146 1.31 -8.74 -12.29
C ALA A 146 2.21 -8.53 -11.06
N GLY A 147 2.46 -7.29 -10.67
CA GLY A 147 3.23 -6.96 -9.46
C GLY A 147 2.55 -7.52 -8.20
N TYR A 148 1.29 -7.20 -7.99
CA TYR A 148 0.55 -7.58 -6.78
C TYR A 148 0.20 -9.06 -6.68
N VAL A 149 0.05 -9.78 -7.82
CA VAL A 149 -0.17 -11.23 -7.81
C VAL A 149 1.12 -12.05 -7.86
N SER A 150 2.29 -11.40 -7.85
CA SER A 150 3.58 -12.08 -7.90
C SER A 150 3.83 -12.92 -6.65
N GLU A 151 4.59 -13.99 -6.80
CA GLU A 151 4.98 -14.85 -5.68
C GLU A 151 5.80 -14.09 -4.64
N SER A 152 6.69 -13.18 -5.08
CA SER A 152 7.47 -12.34 -4.16
C SER A 152 6.57 -11.46 -3.29
N TYR A 153 5.54 -10.83 -3.87
CA TYR A 153 4.63 -9.96 -3.12
C TYR A 153 3.78 -10.76 -2.11
N ARG A 154 3.27 -11.93 -2.52
CA ARG A 154 2.56 -12.85 -1.61
C ARG A 154 3.45 -13.30 -0.45
N ARG A 155 4.70 -13.60 -0.73
CA ARG A 155 5.66 -13.99 0.29
C ARG A 155 5.91 -12.89 1.32
N THR A 156 6.09 -11.65 0.89
CA THR A 156 6.21 -10.49 1.79
C THR A 156 4.97 -10.36 2.68
N ASN A 157 3.77 -10.44 2.10
CA ASN A 157 2.53 -10.41 2.89
C ASN A 157 2.46 -11.55 3.93
N GLN A 158 2.83 -12.77 3.53
CA GLN A 158 2.84 -13.89 4.47
C GLN A 158 3.83 -13.69 5.61
N MET A 159 5.02 -13.14 5.32
CA MET A 159 6.02 -12.82 6.35
C MET A 159 5.50 -11.78 7.36
N LEU A 160 4.74 -10.77 6.90
CA LEU A 160 4.08 -9.80 7.78
C LEU A 160 3.01 -10.46 8.66
N ILE A 161 2.17 -11.32 8.06
CA ILE A 161 1.15 -12.09 8.78
C ILE A 161 1.79 -12.99 9.84
N ASP A 162 2.79 -13.79 9.47
CA ASP A 162 3.49 -14.68 10.40
C ASP A 162 4.10 -13.92 11.58
N ARG A 163 4.58 -12.70 11.34
CA ARG A 163 5.14 -11.85 12.41
C ARG A 163 4.05 -11.29 13.31
N ILE A 164 2.91 -10.87 12.77
CA ILE A 164 1.74 -10.44 13.53
C ILE A 164 1.22 -11.60 14.39
N ASP A 165 1.06 -12.78 13.81
CA ASP A 165 0.61 -13.99 14.52
C ASP A 165 1.55 -14.34 15.69
N ALA A 166 2.86 -14.26 15.47
CA ALA A 166 3.85 -14.52 16.51
C ALA A 166 3.77 -13.53 17.68
N LEU A 167 3.49 -12.25 17.40
CA LEU A 167 3.39 -11.19 18.41
C LEU A 167 2.00 -11.19 19.11
N SER A 168 0.95 -11.65 18.45
CA SER A 168 -0.42 -11.63 18.96
C SER A 168 -0.76 -12.80 19.91
N GLY A 169 0.15 -13.75 20.10
CA GLY A 169 -0.13 -14.97 20.91
C GLY A 169 -0.47 -14.73 22.38
N PHE A 170 -0.25 -13.52 22.90
CA PHE A 170 -0.46 -13.19 24.33
C PHE A 170 -1.24 -11.88 24.54
N ILE A 171 -1.95 -11.38 23.51
CA ILE A 171 -2.78 -10.18 23.65
C ILE A 171 -4.14 -10.52 24.26
N ASP A 172 -4.74 -9.56 24.96
CA ASP A 172 -6.11 -9.68 25.45
C ASP A 172 -7.12 -9.34 24.34
N GLU A 173 -8.40 -9.67 24.59
CA GLU A 173 -9.49 -9.44 23.64
C GLU A 173 -9.63 -7.96 23.26
N LYS A 174 -9.47 -7.06 24.21
CA LYS A 174 -9.55 -5.61 23.99
C LYS A 174 -8.46 -5.12 23.03
N THR A 175 -7.24 -5.62 23.19
CA THR A 175 -6.13 -5.32 22.28
C THR A 175 -6.41 -5.89 20.89
N ALA A 176 -6.93 -7.12 20.80
CA ALA A 176 -7.29 -7.71 19.50
C ALA A 176 -8.39 -6.91 18.80
N GLU A 177 -9.44 -6.49 19.51
CA GLU A 177 -10.50 -5.61 18.98
C GLU A 177 -9.92 -4.29 18.44
N HIS A 178 -9.03 -3.65 19.21
CA HIS A 178 -8.38 -2.40 18.78
C HIS A 178 -7.54 -2.58 17.51
N LEU A 179 -6.79 -3.68 17.39
CA LEU A 179 -6.03 -3.99 16.17
C LEU A 179 -6.94 -4.22 14.96
N CYS A 180 -8.08 -4.89 15.15
CA CYS A 180 -9.10 -5.03 14.12
C CYS A 180 -9.67 -3.68 13.68
N GLU A 181 -9.99 -2.78 14.63
CA GLU A 181 -10.44 -1.42 14.33
C GLU A 181 -9.42 -0.63 13.50
N ILE A 182 -8.12 -0.76 13.83
CA ILE A 182 -7.05 -0.12 13.05
C ILE A 182 -7.05 -0.65 11.62
N PHE A 183 -7.10 -1.97 11.45
CA PHE A 183 -7.12 -2.60 10.13
C PHE A 183 -8.34 -2.16 9.31
N GLU A 184 -9.53 -2.16 9.90
CA GLU A 184 -10.77 -1.70 9.26
C GLU A 184 -10.70 -0.23 8.83
N LYS A 185 -10.17 0.66 9.69
CA LYS A 185 -9.98 2.07 9.35
C LYS A 185 -9.01 2.24 8.19
N CYS A 186 -7.92 1.48 8.16
CA CYS A 186 -7.00 1.49 7.03
C CYS A 186 -7.68 1.01 5.73
N CYS A 187 -8.56 -0.01 5.78
CA CYS A 187 -9.37 -0.42 4.62
C CYS A 187 -10.29 0.72 4.12
N LEU A 188 -10.89 1.49 5.03
CA LEU A 188 -11.69 2.65 4.65
C LEU A 188 -10.85 3.76 4.02
N PHE A 189 -9.62 3.96 4.49
CA PHE A 189 -8.70 4.91 3.87
C PHE A 189 -8.23 4.44 2.48
N ASP A 190 -7.98 3.14 2.27
CA ASP A 190 -7.70 2.59 0.94
C ASP A 190 -8.85 2.86 -0.03
N LEU A 191 -10.10 2.68 0.42
CA LEU A 191 -11.27 2.98 -0.41
C LEU A 191 -11.33 4.46 -0.75
N ARG A 192 -11.13 5.36 0.22
CA ARG A 192 -11.07 6.81 -0.01
C ARG A 192 -9.93 7.20 -0.94
N PHE A 193 -8.79 6.53 -0.84
CA PHE A 193 -7.68 6.74 -1.75
C PHE A 193 -8.09 6.42 -3.20
N TRP A 194 -8.81 5.33 -3.43
CA TRP A 194 -9.33 4.99 -4.76
C TRP A 194 -10.42 5.96 -5.23
N ASP A 195 -11.32 6.40 -4.36
CA ASP A 195 -12.29 7.46 -4.67
C ASP A 195 -11.58 8.74 -5.14
N MET A 196 -10.60 9.18 -4.36
CA MET A 196 -9.78 10.36 -4.62
C MET A 196 -9.05 10.29 -5.98
N VAL A 197 -8.39 9.17 -6.28
CA VAL A 197 -7.68 9.04 -7.56
C VAL A 197 -8.64 8.88 -8.72
N TYR A 198 -9.80 8.26 -8.52
CA TYR A 198 -10.83 8.16 -9.54
C TYR A 198 -11.48 9.51 -9.85
N ALA A 199 -11.70 10.34 -8.85
CA ALA A 199 -12.17 11.72 -8.99
C ALA A 199 -11.08 12.72 -9.42
N MET A 200 -9.80 12.30 -9.46
CA MET A 200 -8.64 13.16 -9.74
C MET A 200 -8.52 14.34 -8.76
N GLY A 201 -8.86 14.11 -7.49
CA GLY A 201 -8.82 15.14 -6.46
C GLY A 201 -9.92 16.21 -6.56
N GLY A 202 -10.85 16.07 -7.48
CA GLY A 202 -12.04 16.91 -7.59
C GLY A 202 -13.20 16.32 -6.81
N ASN A 203 -13.66 17.01 -5.79
CA ASN A 203 -14.99 16.85 -5.18
C ASN A 203 -15.84 18.05 -5.50
#